data_07139d5647264a303bae6c6d6537eb5b
#
_entry.id   07139d5647264a303bae6c6d6537eb5b
#
_cell.length_a   1.000
_cell.length_b   1.000
_cell.length_c   1.000
_cell.angle_alpha   90.00
_cell.angle_beta   90.00
_cell.angle_gamma   90.00
#
_symmetry.space_group_name_H-M   'P 1'
#
loop_
_entity.id
_entity.type
_entity.pdbx_description
1 polymer ?
#
loop_
_entity_poly.entity_id
_entity_poly.type
_entity_poly.pdbx_seq_one_letter_code
_entity_poly.pdbx_strand_id
1 'polypeptide(L)'
;MKQRLLVMNGQKIVQHEQEGLWLNDKVEKAGLVKPGIYNLYLASQADKTKTLDGVILHADKDSVFQQVGKNVVKHDRADFVKAPAIGSHSSVTYDQGKAFARAAPEKLVRGMSR
;
A
#
# COMPACT_ATOMS: atom_id res chain seq x y z
N MET A 1 -14.46 9.84 -3.70
CA MET A 1 -14.41 8.99 -4.90
C MET A 1 -13.91 7.62 -4.53
N LYS A 2 -14.60 6.60 -4.97
CA LYS A 2 -14.16 5.24 -4.69
C LYS A 2 -13.07 4.83 -5.63
N GLN A 3 -12.00 4.24 -5.10
CA GLN A 3 -10.91 3.72 -5.89
C GLN A 3 -10.60 2.30 -5.47
N ARG A 4 -10.08 1.53 -6.41
CA ARG A 4 -9.60 0.19 -6.12
C ARG A 4 -8.43 -0.14 -7.04
N LEU A 5 -7.69 -1.18 -6.66
CA LEU A 5 -6.63 -1.72 -7.50
C LEU A 5 -7.04 -3.09 -7.99
N LEU A 6 -6.77 -3.36 -9.25
CA LEU A 6 -6.93 -4.68 -9.81
C LEU A 6 -5.55 -5.15 -10.22
N VAL A 7 -5.04 -6.19 -9.57
CA VAL A 7 -3.69 -6.68 -9.83
C VAL A 7 -3.77 -8.05 -10.48
N MET A 8 -3.19 -8.16 -11.67
CA MET A 8 -3.14 -9.41 -12.40
C MET A 8 -1.97 -9.38 -13.38
N ASN A 9 -1.40 -10.54 -13.62
CA ASN A 9 -0.31 -10.69 -14.61
C ASN A 9 0.83 -9.71 -14.41
N GLY A 10 1.15 -9.42 -13.14
CA GLY A 10 2.24 -8.50 -12.82
C GLY A 10 1.93 -7.05 -13.04
N GLN A 11 0.67 -6.72 -13.34
CA GLN A 11 0.25 -5.35 -13.56
C GLN A 11 -0.73 -4.89 -12.50
N LYS A 12 -0.67 -3.61 -12.19
CA LYS A 12 -1.57 -2.98 -11.25
C LYS A 12 -2.40 -1.95 -12.00
N ILE A 13 -3.71 -2.13 -12.01
CA ILE A 13 -4.63 -1.22 -12.67
C ILE A 13 -5.34 -0.40 -11.61
N VAL A 14 -5.19 0.90 -11.66
CA VAL A 14 -5.87 1.80 -10.74
C VAL A 14 -7.19 2.17 -11.36
N GLN A 15 -8.26 1.93 -10.60
CA GLN A 15 -9.62 2.18 -11.08
C GLN A 15 -10.38 3.09 -10.15
N HIS A 16 -11.32 3.86 -10.69
CA HIS A 16 -12.26 4.61 -9.89
C HIS A 16 -13.68 4.33 -10.34
N GLU A 17 -14.64 4.50 -9.44
CA GLU A 17 -16.04 4.29 -9.76
C GLU A 17 -16.68 5.61 -10.18
N GLN A 18 -17.44 5.57 -11.26
CA GLN A 18 -18.20 6.70 -11.71
C GLN A 18 -19.54 6.19 -12.22
N GLU A 19 -20.62 6.60 -11.55
CA GLU A 19 -21.97 6.21 -11.95
C GLU A 19 -22.13 4.69 -12.05
N GLY A 20 -21.57 3.99 -11.09
CA GLY A 20 -21.71 2.54 -11.04
C GLY A 20 -20.75 1.77 -11.91
N LEU A 21 -19.88 2.46 -12.65
CA LEU A 21 -18.91 1.81 -13.53
C LEU A 21 -17.50 2.01 -12.99
N TRP A 22 -16.69 0.97 -13.11
CA TRP A 22 -15.27 1.06 -12.74
C TRP A 22 -14.47 1.38 -13.99
N LEU A 23 -13.79 2.53 -13.94
CA LEU A 23 -12.99 3.02 -15.07
C LEU A 23 -11.51 2.92 -14.75
N ASN A 24 -10.72 2.55 -15.77
CA ASN A 24 -9.28 2.44 -15.59
C ASN A 24 -8.63 3.81 -15.66
N ASP A 25 -7.87 4.17 -14.63
CA ASP A 25 -7.15 5.44 -14.60
C ASP A 25 -5.74 5.27 -15.14
N LYS A 26 -5.05 4.21 -14.73
CA LYS A 26 -3.70 3.95 -15.21
C LYS A 26 -3.29 2.52 -14.91
N VAL A 27 -2.27 2.07 -15.60
CA VAL A 27 -1.72 0.73 -15.45
C VAL A 27 -0.24 0.88 -15.11
N GLU A 28 0.19 0.19 -14.06
CA GLU A 28 1.57 0.24 -13.59
C GLU A 28 2.06 -1.16 -13.28
N LYS A 29 3.35 -1.30 -13.00
CA LYS A 29 3.88 -2.59 -12.55
C LYS A 29 3.44 -2.84 -11.13
N ALA A 30 3.10 -4.08 -10.83
CA ALA A 30 2.60 -4.44 -9.51
C ALA A 30 3.69 -4.59 -8.45
N GLY A 31 4.92 -4.88 -8.85
CA GLY A 31 5.98 -5.13 -7.87
C GLY A 31 5.65 -6.35 -7.04
N LEU A 32 5.72 -6.23 -5.73
CA LEU A 32 5.44 -7.33 -4.81
C LEU A 32 3.96 -7.49 -4.48
N VAL A 33 3.10 -6.67 -5.07
CA VAL A 33 1.66 -6.76 -4.80
C VAL A 33 1.12 -8.03 -5.46
N LYS A 34 0.45 -8.86 -4.68
CA LYS A 34 -0.08 -10.12 -5.18
C LYS A 34 -1.34 -9.89 -6.00
N PRO A 35 -1.66 -10.80 -6.92
CA PRO A 35 -2.90 -10.68 -7.71
C PRO A 35 -4.13 -10.62 -6.83
N GLY A 36 -5.07 -9.81 -7.22
CA GLY A 36 -6.33 -9.67 -6.50
C GLY A 36 -6.93 -8.29 -6.70
N ILE A 37 -8.04 -8.07 -6.03
CA ILE A 37 -8.71 -6.78 -6.04
C ILE A 37 -8.56 -6.16 -4.66
N TYR A 38 -8.06 -4.93 -4.63
CA TYR A 38 -7.82 -4.22 -3.37
C TYR A 38 -8.70 -2.97 -3.36
N ASN A 39 -9.66 -2.96 -2.45
CA ASN A 39 -10.63 -1.86 -2.39
C ASN A 39 -10.07 -0.73 -1.53
N LEU A 40 -9.40 0.20 -2.18
CA LEU A 40 -8.77 1.32 -1.47
C LEU A 40 -9.78 2.17 -0.70
N TYR A 41 -11.01 2.24 -1.20
CA TYR A 41 -12.03 3.03 -0.53
C TYR A 41 -12.48 2.43 0.79
N LEU A 42 -12.12 1.19 1.08
CA LEU A 42 -12.42 0.54 2.36
C LEU A 42 -11.24 0.57 3.32
N ALA A 43 -10.18 1.26 2.97
CA ALA A 43 -8.98 1.29 3.80
C ALA A 43 -9.26 1.92 5.15
N SER A 44 -8.65 1.36 6.19
CA SER A 44 -8.72 1.91 7.54
C SER A 44 -7.57 2.89 7.75
N GLN A 45 -7.79 3.92 8.55
CA GLN A 45 -6.73 4.86 8.86
C GLN A 45 -5.66 4.15 9.69
N ALA A 46 -4.39 4.45 9.42
CA ALA A 46 -3.28 3.81 10.09
C ALA A 46 -3.32 4.06 11.60
N ASP A 47 -3.04 3.00 12.37
CA ASP A 47 -2.90 3.11 13.81
C ASP A 47 -1.46 3.53 14.10
N LYS A 48 -1.30 4.80 14.47
CA LYS A 48 0.03 5.39 14.62
C LYS A 48 0.79 4.92 15.87
N THR A 49 0.16 4.09 16.67
CA THR A 49 0.82 3.53 17.85
C THR A 49 1.51 2.20 17.55
N LYS A 50 1.37 1.69 16.34
CA LYS A 50 1.89 0.38 15.98
C LYS A 50 2.87 0.46 14.82
N THR A 51 3.72 -0.56 14.73
CA THR A 51 4.55 -0.76 13.54
C THR A 51 3.71 -1.49 12.52
N LEU A 52 3.63 -0.96 11.30
CA LEU A 52 2.79 -1.51 10.26
C LEU A 52 3.67 -2.09 9.15
N ASP A 53 3.65 -3.41 9.02
CA ASP A 53 4.46 -4.12 8.04
C ASP A 53 3.60 -4.63 6.90
N GLY A 54 4.03 -4.37 5.69
CA GLY A 54 3.30 -4.87 4.54
C GLY A 54 3.73 -4.23 3.25
N VAL A 55 3.12 -4.67 2.16
CA VAL A 55 3.44 -4.18 0.83
C VAL A 55 2.71 -2.87 0.58
N ILE A 56 3.44 -1.91 0.02
CA ILE A 56 2.85 -0.63 -0.35
C ILE A 56 2.07 -0.84 -1.64
N LEU A 57 0.76 -0.73 -1.54
CA LEU A 57 -0.13 -1.01 -2.66
C LEU A 57 -0.18 0.14 -3.66
N HIS A 58 -0.23 1.35 -3.17
CA HIS A 58 -0.47 2.51 -4.01
C HIS A 58 -0.15 3.77 -3.22
N ALA A 59 0.19 4.84 -3.93
CA ALA A 59 0.37 6.15 -3.31
C ALA A 59 -0.11 7.20 -4.30
N ASP A 60 -0.81 8.19 -3.79
CA ASP A 60 -1.18 9.34 -4.59
C ASP A 60 -0.67 10.58 -3.86
N LYS A 61 -1.13 11.75 -4.25
CA LYS A 61 -0.62 12.99 -3.65
C LYS A 61 -1.04 13.17 -2.19
N ASP A 62 -2.09 12.50 -1.78
CA ASP A 62 -2.64 12.67 -0.44
C ASP A 62 -2.42 11.47 0.48
N SER A 63 -2.29 10.28 -0.07
CA SER A 63 -2.34 9.06 0.72
C SER A 63 -1.35 8.02 0.25
N VAL A 64 -0.97 7.14 1.19
CA VAL A 64 -0.17 5.95 0.89
C VAL A 64 -0.98 4.77 1.42
N PHE A 65 -1.21 3.78 0.57
CA PHE A 65 -1.99 2.59 0.95
C PHE A 65 -1.06 1.40 1.12
N GLN A 66 -1.22 0.70 2.23
CA GLN A 66 -0.36 -0.43 2.59
C GLN A 66 -1.25 -1.62 2.95
N GLN A 67 -0.85 -2.81 2.52
CA GLN A 67 -1.55 -4.02 2.93
C GLN A 67 -0.88 -4.55 4.19
N VAL A 68 -1.63 -4.58 5.28
CA VAL A 68 -1.14 -5.06 6.56
C VAL A 68 -2.00 -6.27 6.92
N GLY A 69 -1.41 -7.46 6.85
CA GLY A 69 -2.18 -8.69 7.00
C GLY A 69 -3.21 -8.81 5.88
N LYS A 70 -4.46 -8.88 6.24
CA LYS A 70 -5.55 -8.98 5.27
C LYS A 70 -6.23 -7.64 5.01
N ASN A 71 -5.77 -6.59 5.66
CA ASN A 71 -6.43 -5.29 5.62
C ASN A 71 -5.65 -4.30 4.79
N VAL A 72 -6.36 -3.31 4.26
CA VAL A 72 -5.73 -2.18 3.59
C VAL A 72 -5.73 -1.03 4.57
N VAL A 73 -4.56 -0.44 4.76
CA VAL A 73 -4.36 0.66 5.70
C VAL A 73 -3.97 1.90 4.92
N LYS A 74 -4.55 3.03 5.30
CA LYS A 74 -4.30 4.30 4.64
C LYS A 74 -3.47 5.19 5.55
N HIS A 75 -2.35 5.68 5.02
CA HIS A 75 -1.50 6.65 5.70
C HIS A 75 -1.63 7.98 5.00
N ASP A 76 -1.50 9.08 5.74
CA ASP A 76 -1.44 10.40 5.13
C ASP A 76 -0.05 10.60 4.55
N ARG A 77 0.03 10.91 3.27
CA ARG A 77 1.32 11.07 2.63
C ARG A 77 2.15 12.19 3.24
N ALA A 78 1.49 13.23 3.70
CA ALA A 78 2.18 14.36 4.32
C ALA A 78 2.93 13.99 5.60
N ASP A 79 2.57 12.88 6.23
CA ASP A 79 3.26 12.43 7.45
C ASP A 79 4.63 11.84 7.15
N PHE A 80 4.87 11.39 5.92
CA PHE A 80 6.12 10.74 5.58
C PHE A 80 7.23 11.75 5.31
N VAL A 81 8.37 11.54 5.93
CA VAL A 81 9.57 12.29 5.60
C VAL A 81 10.01 11.90 4.19
N LYS A 82 9.93 10.61 3.90
CA LYS A 82 10.22 10.10 2.57
C LYS A 82 9.23 8.97 2.28
N ALA A 83 8.39 9.16 1.29
CA ALA A 83 7.37 8.15 0.97
C ALA A 83 8.01 6.86 0.49
N PRO A 84 7.46 5.70 0.90
CA PRO A 84 8.00 4.41 0.46
C PRO A 84 7.70 4.16 -1.00
N ALA A 85 8.49 3.28 -1.60
CA ALA A 85 8.29 2.90 -2.99
C ALA A 85 7.05 2.02 -3.14
N ILE A 86 6.23 2.30 -4.15
CA ILE A 86 5.06 1.49 -4.43
C ILE A 86 5.52 0.09 -4.85
N GLY A 87 4.83 -0.92 -4.34
CA GLY A 87 5.16 -2.31 -4.64
C GLY A 87 6.24 -2.90 -3.77
N SER A 88 6.78 -2.14 -2.82
CA SER A 88 7.83 -2.62 -1.93
C SER A 88 7.24 -3.11 -0.61
N HIS A 89 7.93 -4.04 0.03
CA HIS A 89 7.56 -4.50 1.36
C HIS A 89 8.23 -3.57 2.37
N SER A 90 7.44 -2.84 3.14
CA SER A 90 7.95 -1.80 4.03
C SER A 90 7.42 -1.95 5.43
N SER A 91 8.22 -1.50 6.38
CA SER A 91 7.83 -1.40 7.78
C SER A 91 7.68 0.08 8.09
N VAL A 92 6.49 0.49 8.51
CA VAL A 92 6.19 1.90 8.78
C VAL A 92 5.99 2.10 10.26
N THR A 93 6.74 3.03 10.83
CA THR A 93 6.60 3.40 12.23
C THR A 93 6.34 4.90 12.32
N TYR A 94 5.66 5.30 13.37
CA TYR A 94 5.35 6.71 13.61
C TYR A 94 6.07 7.21 14.84
N ASP A 95 6.63 8.39 14.74
CA ASP A 95 7.30 9.04 15.84
C ASP A 95 6.94 10.52 15.80
N GLN A 96 6.26 11.01 16.83
CA GLN A 96 5.83 12.40 16.94
C GLN A 96 5.06 12.87 15.71
N GLY A 97 4.17 11.99 15.23
CA GLY A 97 3.32 12.33 14.12
C GLY A 97 3.94 12.15 12.74
N LYS A 98 5.22 11.76 12.69
CA LYS A 98 5.90 11.54 11.43
C LYS A 98 6.01 10.06 11.14
N ALA A 99 5.83 9.69 9.89
CA ALA A 99 5.91 8.30 9.46
C ALA A 99 7.28 8.02 8.83
N PHE A 100 7.88 6.93 9.26
CA PHE A 100 9.19 6.50 8.75
C PHE A 100 9.03 5.12 8.17
N ALA A 101 9.31 4.99 6.88
CA ALA A 101 9.23 3.72 6.19
C ALA A 101 10.64 3.20 5.93
N ARG A 102 10.84 1.92 6.22
CA ARG A 102 12.11 1.26 5.88
C ARG A 102 11.78 -0.05 5.21
N ALA A 103 12.67 -0.51 4.35
CA ALA A 103 12.48 -1.78 3.69
C ALA A 103 12.44 -2.88 4.74
N ALA A 104 11.43 -3.71 4.66
CA ALA A 104 11.29 -4.84 5.56
C ALA A 104 11.71 -6.09 4.81
N PRO A 105 12.52 -6.96 5.42
CA PRO A 105 12.92 -8.19 4.74
C PRO A 105 11.73 -9.11 4.59
N GLU A 106 11.73 -9.89 3.53
CA GLU A 106 10.75 -10.92 3.35
C GLU A 106 10.92 -11.93 4.48
N LYS A 107 9.85 -12.52 4.90
CA LYS A 107 9.95 -13.52 5.94
C LYS A 107 10.84 -14.66 5.55
N LEU A 108 10.83 -15.00 4.29
CA LEU A 108 11.69 -16.05 3.83
C LEU A 108 13.13 -15.80 4.07
N VAL A 109 13.53 -14.57 3.93
CA VAL A 109 14.91 -14.22 4.10
C VAL A 109 15.37 -14.53 5.48
N ARG A 110 14.56 -14.25 6.45
CA ARG A 110 14.96 -14.48 7.79
C ARG A 110 15.17 -15.95 8.07
N GLY A 111 14.43 -16.79 7.44
CA GLY A 111 14.57 -18.20 7.68
C GLY A 111 15.80 -18.79 7.10
N MET A 112 16.45 -18.10 6.20
CA MET A 112 17.61 -18.64 5.60
C MET A 112 18.83 -18.33 6.28
N SER A 113 18.81 -17.43 7.06
CA SER A 113 20.06 -17.05 7.62
C SER A 113 20.70 -18.17 8.32
N ARG A 114 20.76 -18.65 7.93
CA ARG A 114 21.13 -19.57 8.46
C ARG A 114 21.65 -20.02 8.26
#